data_b817c6561ebfa11b73b765978e04dfbc
#
_entry.id   b817c6561ebfa11b73b765978e04dfbc
#
_cell.length_a   1.000
_cell.length_b   1.000
_cell.length_c   1.000
_cell.angle_alpha   90.00
_cell.angle_beta   90.00
_cell.angle_gamma   90.00
#
_symmetry.space_group_name_H-M   'P 1'
#
loop_
_entity.id
_entity.type
_entity.pdbx_description
1 polymer ?
#
loop_
_entity_poly.entity_id
_entity_poly.type
_entity_poly.pdbx_seq_one_letter_code
_entity_poly.pdbx_strand_id
1 'polypeptide(L)'
;NLYRVLFGAEPIPLSIRQGTQRKISYYEELAQMTNSQLSADLALKVDILEKELYVQAKSYDEVLELAKNQEIRMENIPAIQPVLNKDLKRVASGFGVRIDPVYHVRKFHQGMDFTAPTGTEIFATGNATVKFTGWKQGYGNTIILDHGFGYETLYAHLYKSLVRRGQKVRRSDIIALVG
;
A
#
# COMPACT_ATOMS: atom_id res chain seq x y z
N ASN A 1 -12.98 -16.57 0.20
CA ASN A 1 -11.50 -16.49 0.07
C ASN A 1 -11.01 -15.52 -1.00
N LEU A 2 -11.81 -15.27 -2.08
CA LEU A 2 -11.38 -14.38 -3.17
C LEU A 2 -11.00 -12.99 -2.69
N TYR A 3 -11.84 -12.35 -1.87
CA TYR A 3 -11.57 -11.02 -1.32
C TYR A 3 -10.34 -10.99 -0.40
N ARG A 4 -10.09 -12.06 0.38
CA ARG A 4 -8.89 -12.15 1.21
C ARG A 4 -7.62 -12.10 0.37
N VAL A 5 -7.57 -12.89 -0.70
CA VAL A 5 -6.42 -12.90 -1.64
C VAL A 5 -6.27 -11.55 -2.34
N LEU A 6 -7.39 -10.93 -2.76
CA LEU A 6 -7.38 -9.63 -3.43
C LEU A 6 -6.78 -8.52 -2.55
N PHE A 7 -6.99 -8.56 -1.23
CA PHE A 7 -6.46 -7.61 -0.26
C PHE A 7 -5.17 -8.08 0.44
N GLY A 8 -4.53 -9.16 -0.06
CA GLY A 8 -3.25 -9.64 0.42
C GLY A 8 -3.30 -10.46 1.70
N ALA A 9 -4.48 -10.95 2.10
CA ALA A 9 -4.63 -11.88 3.22
C ALA A 9 -4.54 -13.33 2.74
N GLU A 10 -4.01 -14.21 3.60
CA GLU A 10 -3.96 -15.64 3.31
C GLU A 10 -5.36 -16.25 3.26
N PRO A 11 -5.62 -17.19 2.33
CA PRO A 11 -6.88 -17.92 2.28
C PRO A 11 -7.11 -18.72 3.55
N ILE A 12 -8.34 -18.72 4.07
CA ILE A 12 -8.71 -19.58 5.20
C ILE A 12 -8.75 -21.03 4.71
N PRO A 13 -7.98 -21.95 5.31
CA PRO A 13 -7.98 -23.36 4.94
C PRO A 13 -9.39 -23.99 5.03
N LEU A 14 -9.69 -24.89 4.11
CA LEU A 14 -10.96 -25.62 4.09
C LEU A 14 -11.23 -26.39 5.37
N SER A 15 -10.19 -26.94 6.00
CA SER A 15 -10.27 -27.67 7.28
C SER A 15 -10.80 -26.82 8.44
N ILE A 16 -10.49 -25.50 8.43
CA ILE A 16 -11.01 -24.56 9.44
C ILE A 16 -12.47 -24.18 9.13
N ARG A 17 -12.81 -24.08 7.83
CA ARG A 17 -14.15 -23.70 7.37
C ARG A 17 -15.19 -24.83 7.54
N GLN A 18 -14.77 -26.10 7.39
CA GLN A 18 -15.65 -27.26 7.39
C GLN A 18 -15.92 -27.88 8.77
N GLY A 19 -15.46 -27.22 9.84
CA GLY A 19 -15.70 -27.72 11.20
C GLY A 19 -14.95 -29.03 11.53
N THR A 20 -14.73 -29.31 12.77
CA THR A 20 -13.93 -30.46 13.21
C THR A 20 -14.73 -31.77 13.16
N GLN A 21 -14.19 -32.79 12.54
CA GLN A 21 -14.67 -34.19 12.57
C GLN A 21 -14.87 -34.76 13.99
N ARG A 22 -14.32 -34.12 15.02
CA ARG A 22 -14.38 -34.61 16.42
C ARG A 22 -15.78 -34.63 17.05
N LYS A 23 -16.72 -33.88 16.50
CA LYS A 23 -18.11 -33.92 17.02
C LYS A 23 -18.98 -35.00 16.37
N ILE A 24 -18.56 -35.57 15.24
CA ILE A 24 -19.35 -36.55 14.49
C ILE A 24 -19.61 -37.79 15.34
N SER A 25 -18.61 -38.36 16.01
CA SER A 25 -18.76 -39.54 16.87
C SER A 25 -19.72 -39.32 18.03
N TYR A 26 -19.72 -38.15 18.64
CA TYR A 26 -20.62 -37.80 19.74
C TYR A 26 -22.09 -37.76 19.26
N TYR A 27 -22.35 -37.23 18.08
CA TYR A 27 -23.70 -37.18 17.53
C TYR A 27 -24.19 -38.50 16.95
N GLU A 28 -23.29 -39.36 16.50
CA GLU A 28 -23.60 -40.75 16.14
C GLU A 28 -24.05 -41.57 17.34
N GLU A 29 -23.43 -41.39 18.53
CA GLU A 29 -23.87 -41.98 19.78
C GLU A 29 -25.25 -41.48 20.19
N LEU A 30 -25.56 -40.19 20.07
CA LEU A 30 -26.87 -39.62 20.34
C LEU A 30 -27.96 -40.13 19.38
N ALA A 31 -27.61 -40.42 18.14
CA ALA A 31 -28.52 -40.95 17.13
C ALA A 31 -29.00 -42.37 17.39
N GLN A 32 -28.30 -43.17 18.25
CA GLN A 32 -28.72 -44.51 18.67
C GLN A 32 -29.74 -44.48 19.80
N MET A 33 -29.97 -43.36 20.45
CA MET A 33 -30.99 -43.17 21.48
C MET A 33 -32.33 -42.74 20.89
N THR A 34 -33.36 -43.53 21.09
CA THR A 34 -34.76 -43.37 20.65
C THR A 34 -35.26 -41.93 20.43
N ASN A 35 -35.89 -41.70 19.29
CA ASN A 35 -36.44 -40.40 18.84
C ASN A 35 -35.44 -39.22 18.69
N SER A 36 -34.18 -39.50 18.77
CA SER A 36 -33.15 -38.44 18.79
C SER A 36 -32.40 -38.21 17.48
N GLN A 37 -32.61 -39.08 16.46
CA GLN A 37 -31.87 -38.94 15.19
C GLN A 37 -32.04 -37.55 14.55
N LEU A 38 -33.27 -37.08 14.48
CA LEU A 38 -33.57 -35.76 13.92
C LEU A 38 -32.98 -34.63 14.80
N SER A 39 -33.11 -34.76 16.10
CA SER A 39 -32.58 -33.78 17.06
C SER A 39 -31.05 -33.74 17.06
N ALA A 40 -30.38 -34.90 16.96
CA ALA A 40 -28.95 -35.01 16.88
C ALA A 40 -28.38 -34.43 15.56
N ASP A 41 -29.00 -34.74 14.44
CA ASP A 41 -28.64 -34.22 13.13
C ASP A 41 -28.83 -32.69 13.05
N LEU A 42 -29.95 -32.19 13.63
CA LEU A 42 -30.22 -30.76 13.73
C LEU A 42 -29.18 -30.04 14.59
N ALA A 43 -28.87 -30.59 15.77
CA ALA A 43 -27.88 -30.02 16.68
C ALA A 43 -26.49 -29.97 16.02
N LEU A 44 -26.10 -31.04 15.30
CA LEU A 44 -24.85 -31.07 14.54
C LEU A 44 -24.82 -29.98 13.48
N LYS A 45 -25.88 -29.83 12.71
CA LYS A 45 -25.99 -28.80 11.67
C LYS A 45 -25.92 -27.37 12.25
N VAL A 46 -26.58 -27.14 13.38
CA VAL A 46 -26.51 -25.86 14.09
C VAL A 46 -25.08 -25.55 14.56
N ASP A 47 -24.39 -26.53 15.15
CA ASP A 47 -23.00 -26.37 15.59
C ASP A 47 -22.04 -26.06 14.43
N ILE A 48 -22.26 -26.70 13.27
CA ILE A 48 -21.47 -26.47 12.07
C ILE A 48 -21.74 -25.04 11.55
N LEU A 49 -22.99 -24.65 11.47
CA LEU A 49 -23.39 -23.32 11.00
C LEU A 49 -22.85 -22.21 11.93
N GLU A 50 -22.90 -22.42 13.26
CA GLU A 50 -22.36 -21.47 14.23
C GLU A 50 -20.87 -21.25 14.01
N LYS A 51 -20.10 -22.32 13.81
CA LYS A 51 -18.67 -22.23 13.51
C LYS A 51 -18.38 -21.57 12.16
N GLU A 52 -19.12 -21.94 11.12
CA GLU A 52 -18.97 -21.32 9.82
C GLU A 52 -19.29 -19.83 9.88
N LEU A 53 -20.34 -19.45 10.61
CA LEU A 53 -20.71 -18.05 10.81
C LEU A 53 -19.63 -17.28 11.57
N TYR A 54 -19.09 -17.85 12.66
CA TYR A 54 -18.01 -17.23 13.40
C TYR A 54 -16.75 -16.99 12.55
N VAL A 55 -16.32 -18.01 11.79
CA VAL A 55 -15.16 -17.90 10.90
C VAL A 55 -15.43 -16.87 9.80
N GLN A 56 -16.64 -16.85 9.28
CA GLN A 56 -17.03 -15.91 8.21
C GLN A 56 -17.07 -14.46 8.74
N ALA A 57 -17.66 -14.22 9.93
CA ALA A 57 -17.70 -12.91 10.55
C ALA A 57 -16.28 -12.37 10.79
N LYS A 58 -15.42 -13.18 11.41
CA LYS A 58 -14.01 -12.80 11.62
C LYS A 58 -13.26 -12.51 10.31
N SER A 59 -13.55 -13.28 9.26
CA SER A 59 -12.99 -13.05 7.93
C SER A 59 -13.44 -11.73 7.32
N TYR A 60 -14.68 -11.30 7.54
CA TYR A 60 -15.18 -10.02 7.05
C TYR A 60 -14.52 -8.85 7.78
N ASP A 61 -14.38 -8.94 9.11
CA ASP A 61 -13.72 -7.89 9.89
C ASP A 61 -12.28 -7.67 9.39
N GLU A 62 -11.55 -8.76 9.15
CA GLU A 62 -10.19 -8.69 8.63
C GLU A 62 -10.13 -8.08 7.21
N VAL A 63 -11.04 -8.48 6.32
CA VAL A 63 -11.12 -7.92 4.96
C VAL A 63 -11.49 -6.44 5.00
N LEU A 64 -12.37 -6.03 5.90
CA LEU A 64 -12.76 -4.63 6.06
C LEU A 64 -11.57 -3.76 6.49
N GLU A 65 -10.79 -4.22 7.46
CA GLU A 65 -9.57 -3.51 7.89
C GLU A 65 -8.52 -3.45 6.79
N LEU A 66 -8.33 -4.53 6.03
CA LEU A 66 -7.43 -4.54 4.89
C LEU A 66 -7.90 -3.58 3.78
N ALA A 67 -9.21 -3.52 3.52
CA ALA A 67 -9.78 -2.61 2.53
C ALA A 67 -9.57 -1.13 2.92
N LYS A 68 -9.81 -0.77 4.18
CA LYS A 68 -9.54 0.59 4.69
C LYS A 68 -8.06 0.96 4.56
N ASN A 69 -7.17 0.05 4.95
CA ASN A 69 -5.74 0.26 4.83
C ASN A 69 -5.29 0.38 3.37
N GLN A 70 -5.93 -0.33 2.45
CA GLN A 70 -5.64 -0.24 1.02
C GLN A 70 -6.01 1.12 0.43
N GLU A 71 -7.13 1.71 0.83
CA GLU A 71 -7.54 3.05 0.41
C GLU A 71 -6.49 4.09 0.83
N ILE A 72 -6.12 4.10 2.12
CA ILE A 72 -5.07 4.98 2.64
C ILE A 72 -3.74 4.77 1.91
N ARG A 73 -3.37 3.52 1.66
CA ARG A 73 -2.16 3.16 0.94
C ARG A 73 -2.17 3.71 -0.48
N MET A 74 -3.29 3.60 -1.19
CA MET A 74 -3.43 4.10 -2.58
C MET A 74 -3.29 5.62 -2.68
N GLU A 75 -3.75 6.37 -1.68
CA GLU A 75 -3.53 7.81 -1.61
C GLU A 75 -2.07 8.19 -1.37
N ASN A 76 -1.37 7.37 -0.59
CA ASN A 76 0.01 7.65 -0.20
C ASN A 76 1.04 7.20 -1.24
N ILE A 77 0.76 6.13 -2.02
CA ILE A 77 1.68 5.67 -3.07
C ILE A 77 1.97 6.80 -4.06
N PRO A 78 3.27 7.09 -4.34
CA PRO A 78 3.65 8.03 -5.39
C PRO A 78 3.14 7.55 -6.75
N ALA A 79 2.14 8.24 -7.32
CA ALA A 79 1.42 7.78 -8.51
C ALA A 79 1.34 8.81 -9.63
N ILE A 80 1.79 10.05 -9.39
CA ILE A 80 1.78 11.12 -10.39
C ILE A 80 3.20 11.63 -10.66
N GLN A 81 3.38 12.28 -11.81
CA GLN A 81 4.63 12.98 -12.11
C GLN A 81 4.77 14.24 -11.25
N PRO A 82 6.02 14.60 -10.85
CA PRO A 82 6.27 15.77 -10.02
C PRO A 82 6.13 17.10 -10.78
N VAL A 83 6.11 17.07 -12.10
CA VAL A 83 5.97 18.25 -12.98
C VAL A 83 4.85 18.00 -13.98
N LEU A 84 4.00 19.00 -14.26
CA LEU A 84 2.92 18.88 -15.22
C LEU A 84 3.46 18.66 -16.64
N ASN A 85 2.79 17.83 -17.43
CA ASN A 85 3.21 17.50 -18.80
C ASN A 85 3.37 18.74 -19.71
N LYS A 86 2.51 19.75 -19.52
CA LYS A 86 2.59 21.02 -20.27
C LYS A 86 3.88 21.80 -20.03
N ASP A 87 4.48 21.64 -18.86
CA ASP A 87 5.69 22.36 -18.42
C ASP A 87 6.95 21.53 -18.65
N LEU A 88 6.82 20.24 -18.93
CA LEU A 88 7.92 19.33 -19.25
C LEU A 88 8.48 19.62 -20.62
N LYS A 89 9.76 20.00 -20.71
CA LYS A 89 10.49 20.04 -21.99
C LYS A 89 10.79 18.61 -22.47
N ARG A 90 11.26 17.75 -21.57
CA ARG A 90 11.53 16.33 -21.80
C ARG A 90 11.82 15.61 -20.50
N VAL A 91 11.72 14.29 -20.47
CA VAL A 91 12.42 13.44 -19.49
C VAL A 91 13.87 13.38 -19.94
N ALA A 92 14.76 14.03 -19.19
CA ALA A 92 16.16 14.19 -19.60
C ALA A 92 16.94 12.89 -19.46
N SER A 93 16.66 12.09 -18.40
CA SER A 93 17.32 10.83 -18.16
C SER A 93 16.46 9.90 -17.29
N GLY A 94 16.41 8.62 -17.68
CA GLY A 94 15.70 7.59 -16.95
C GLY A 94 16.53 6.94 -15.83
N PHE A 95 15.88 6.07 -15.09
CA PHE A 95 16.47 5.19 -14.10
C PHE A 95 17.36 4.13 -14.77
N GLY A 96 18.52 3.82 -14.17
CA GLY A 96 19.41 2.74 -14.64
C GLY A 96 20.86 3.15 -14.87
N VAL A 97 21.62 2.23 -15.45
CA VAL A 97 23.04 2.45 -15.75
C VAL A 97 23.18 3.37 -16.97
N ARG A 98 23.90 4.48 -16.80
CA ARG A 98 24.20 5.43 -17.87
C ARG A 98 25.65 5.89 -17.80
N ILE A 99 26.13 6.51 -18.87
CA ILE A 99 27.41 7.22 -18.85
C ILE A 99 27.18 8.58 -18.18
N ASP A 100 27.89 8.84 -17.10
CA ASP A 100 27.88 10.12 -16.41
C ASP A 100 28.39 11.21 -17.36
N PRO A 101 27.64 12.30 -17.62
CA PRO A 101 28.03 13.32 -18.59
C PRO A 101 29.25 14.14 -18.16
N VAL A 102 29.59 14.13 -16.85
CA VAL A 102 30.73 14.90 -16.31
C VAL A 102 31.99 14.04 -16.24
N TYR A 103 31.86 12.82 -15.74
CA TYR A 103 33.01 11.94 -15.50
C TYR A 103 33.25 10.91 -16.61
N HIS A 104 32.33 10.78 -17.58
CA HIS A 104 32.37 9.82 -18.69
C HIS A 104 32.53 8.34 -18.25
N VAL A 105 32.12 8.02 -17.03
CA VAL A 105 32.13 6.67 -16.47
C VAL A 105 30.71 6.11 -16.36
N ARG A 106 30.58 4.79 -16.40
CA ARG A 106 29.30 4.13 -16.14
C ARG A 106 28.88 4.36 -14.69
N LYS A 107 27.73 5.00 -14.50
CA LYS A 107 27.15 5.26 -13.17
C LYS A 107 25.68 4.87 -13.16
N PHE A 108 25.26 4.28 -12.05
CA PHE A 108 23.85 3.95 -11.86
C PHE A 108 23.07 5.19 -11.43
N HIS A 109 22.04 5.55 -12.19
CA HIS A 109 21.14 6.63 -11.87
C HIS A 109 19.93 6.09 -11.11
N GLN A 110 19.78 6.50 -9.85
CA GLN A 110 18.75 6.00 -8.92
C GLN A 110 17.41 6.70 -9.05
N GLY A 111 17.23 7.57 -10.04
CA GLY A 111 16.03 8.37 -10.21
C GLY A 111 15.70 8.64 -11.67
N MET A 112 14.77 9.57 -11.86
CA MET A 112 14.41 10.13 -13.17
C MET A 112 14.64 11.62 -13.17
N ASP A 113 15.26 12.15 -14.21
CA ASP A 113 15.47 13.58 -14.39
C ASP A 113 14.35 14.18 -15.26
N PHE A 114 13.65 15.16 -14.71
CA PHE A 114 12.63 15.93 -15.41
C PHE A 114 13.19 17.31 -15.72
N THR A 115 13.10 17.75 -16.99
CA THR A 115 13.60 19.05 -17.41
C THR A 115 12.43 20.01 -17.63
N ALA A 116 12.42 21.08 -16.86
CA ALA A 116 11.44 22.16 -16.97
C ALA A 116 12.12 23.54 -16.77
N PRO A 117 11.49 24.66 -17.15
CA PRO A 117 12.01 25.99 -16.85
C PRO A 117 12.21 26.21 -15.35
N THR A 118 13.26 26.95 -14.97
CA THR A 118 13.46 27.37 -13.58
C THR A 118 12.24 28.14 -13.07
N GLY A 119 11.79 27.81 -11.87
CA GLY A 119 10.60 28.38 -11.26
C GLY A 119 9.30 27.59 -11.55
N THR A 120 9.34 26.55 -12.39
CA THR A 120 8.19 25.66 -12.59
C THR A 120 7.82 24.95 -11.27
N GLU A 121 6.52 24.81 -11.04
CA GLU A 121 5.99 24.16 -9.84
C GLU A 121 6.29 22.67 -9.81
N ILE A 122 6.68 22.18 -8.63
CA ILE A 122 6.91 20.76 -8.34
C ILE A 122 5.84 20.30 -7.37
N PHE A 123 5.20 19.18 -7.70
CA PHE A 123 4.07 18.62 -6.97
C PHE A 123 4.48 17.38 -6.17
N ALA A 124 3.85 17.20 -4.99
CA ALA A 124 3.94 15.95 -4.24
C ALA A 124 3.28 14.80 -5.04
N THR A 125 4.01 13.70 -5.20
CA THR A 125 3.58 12.56 -6.04
C THR A 125 2.56 11.65 -5.36
N GLY A 126 2.41 11.76 -4.04
CA GLY A 126 1.43 11.08 -3.18
C GLY A 126 1.26 11.84 -1.87
N ASN A 127 0.28 11.45 -1.05
CA ASN A 127 0.16 11.98 0.31
C ASN A 127 1.40 11.61 1.11
N ALA A 128 1.92 12.54 1.90
CA ALA A 128 3.17 12.32 2.64
C ALA A 128 3.35 13.30 3.82
N THR A 129 4.37 13.01 4.62
CA THR A 129 4.93 13.95 5.59
C THR A 129 6.32 14.35 5.13
N VAL A 130 6.66 15.65 5.19
CA VAL A 130 8.00 16.14 4.84
C VAL A 130 9.01 15.66 5.87
N LYS A 131 9.82 14.69 5.49
CA LYS A 131 10.88 14.10 6.32
C LYS A 131 12.10 15.02 6.43
N PHE A 132 12.45 15.64 5.30
CA PHE A 132 13.62 16.52 5.20
C PHE A 132 13.36 17.63 4.18
N THR A 133 13.87 18.81 4.46
CA THR A 133 14.04 19.91 3.51
C THR A 133 15.31 20.68 3.85
N GLY A 134 16.14 20.97 2.85
CA GLY A 134 17.41 21.65 3.01
C GLY A 134 18.43 21.28 1.95
N TRP A 135 19.67 21.73 2.16
CA TRP A 135 20.76 21.42 1.25
C TRP A 135 21.37 20.04 1.55
N LYS A 136 21.58 19.25 0.52
CA LYS A 136 22.19 17.91 0.60
C LYS A 136 23.28 17.76 -0.45
N GLN A 137 24.47 17.31 -0.02
CA GLN A 137 25.62 17.14 -0.91
C GLN A 137 25.28 16.24 -2.10
N GLY A 138 25.61 16.68 -3.31
CA GLY A 138 25.31 15.97 -4.56
C GLY A 138 23.88 16.17 -5.09
N TYR A 139 22.95 16.70 -4.27
CA TYR A 139 21.54 16.90 -4.65
C TYR A 139 21.10 18.38 -4.58
N GLY A 140 21.94 19.28 -4.02
CA GLY A 140 21.57 20.68 -3.84
C GLY A 140 20.41 20.85 -2.86
N ASN A 141 19.55 21.85 -3.11
CA ASN A 141 18.32 21.98 -2.34
C ASN A 141 17.42 20.79 -2.59
N THR A 142 17.00 20.14 -1.52
CA THR A 142 16.37 18.82 -1.56
C THR A 142 15.18 18.78 -0.62
N ILE A 143 14.12 18.09 -1.04
CA ILE A 143 13.00 17.67 -0.20
C ILE A 143 12.96 16.14 -0.22
N ILE A 144 12.70 15.53 0.94
CA ILE A 144 12.38 14.10 1.08
C ILE A 144 10.98 14.01 1.70
N LEU A 145 10.09 13.31 1.03
CA LEU A 145 8.75 13.00 1.50
C LEU A 145 8.68 11.55 1.96
N ASP A 146 8.12 11.33 3.14
CA ASP A 146 7.76 10.01 3.65
C ASP A 146 6.27 9.77 3.43
N HIS A 147 5.96 8.81 2.57
CA HIS A 147 4.59 8.43 2.19
C HIS A 147 4.00 7.35 3.11
N GLY A 148 4.79 6.87 4.10
CA GLY A 148 4.42 5.67 4.84
C GLY A 148 4.55 4.39 3.99
N PHE A 149 4.18 3.26 4.58
CA PHE A 149 4.24 1.94 3.91
C PHE A 149 5.59 1.59 3.28
N GLY A 150 6.69 2.22 3.75
CA GLY A 150 8.04 2.02 3.23
C GLY A 150 8.38 2.82 1.96
N TYR A 151 7.53 3.73 1.50
CA TYR A 151 7.79 4.58 0.33
C TYR A 151 8.33 5.94 0.74
N GLU A 152 9.44 6.34 0.14
CA GLU A 152 10.00 7.70 0.22
C GLU A 152 10.25 8.24 -1.18
N THR A 153 10.03 9.54 -1.38
CA THR A 153 10.42 10.23 -2.60
C THR A 153 11.39 11.36 -2.30
N LEU A 154 12.40 11.54 -3.17
CA LEU A 154 13.41 12.56 -3.07
C LEU A 154 13.31 13.48 -4.29
N TYR A 155 13.23 14.79 -4.03
CA TYR A 155 13.22 15.86 -5.03
C TYR A 155 14.49 16.68 -4.86
N ALA A 156 15.30 16.73 -5.90
CA ALA A 156 16.64 17.36 -5.88
C ALA A 156 16.72 18.54 -6.84
N HIS A 157 17.83 19.32 -6.75
CA HIS A 157 18.14 20.46 -7.61
C HIS A 157 17.02 21.49 -7.63
N LEU A 158 16.44 21.77 -6.44
CA LEU A 158 15.34 22.70 -6.29
C LEU A 158 15.86 24.13 -6.25
N TYR A 159 15.15 25.06 -6.91
CA TYR A 159 15.38 26.49 -6.74
C TYR A 159 14.96 26.93 -5.33
N LYS A 160 13.75 26.52 -4.92
CA LYS A 160 13.19 26.89 -3.61
C LYS A 160 12.25 25.81 -3.09
N SER A 161 12.37 25.47 -1.80
CA SER A 161 11.37 24.68 -1.08
C SER A 161 10.23 25.58 -0.60
N LEU A 162 9.00 25.12 -0.74
CA LEU A 162 7.79 25.82 -0.28
C LEU A 162 7.16 25.14 0.96
N VAL A 163 7.76 24.07 1.43
CA VAL A 163 7.29 23.27 2.57
C VAL A 163 8.37 23.18 3.63
N ARG A 164 7.98 22.85 4.87
CA ARG A 164 8.86 22.69 6.04
C ARG A 164 8.81 21.26 6.57
N ARG A 165 9.88 20.84 7.25
CA ARG A 165 9.97 19.53 7.91
C ARG A 165 8.79 19.31 8.86
N GLY A 166 8.19 18.10 8.81
CA GLY A 166 7.02 17.72 9.60
C GLY A 166 5.68 18.16 9.00
N GLN A 167 5.67 18.96 7.93
CA GLN A 167 4.43 19.35 7.25
C GLN A 167 3.83 18.15 6.53
N LYS A 168 2.51 17.97 6.69
CA LYS A 168 1.74 17.01 5.88
C LYS A 168 1.37 17.66 4.54
N VAL A 169 1.56 16.94 3.47
CA VAL A 169 1.21 17.33 2.11
C VAL A 169 0.32 16.27 1.47
N ARG A 170 -0.57 16.69 0.61
CA ARG A 170 -1.41 15.80 -0.19
C ARG A 170 -0.83 15.63 -1.58
N ARG A 171 -1.21 14.58 -2.26
CA ARG A 171 -0.92 14.40 -3.69
C ARG A 171 -1.36 15.65 -4.45
N SER A 172 -0.52 16.13 -5.36
CA SER A 172 -0.69 17.36 -6.14
C SER A 172 -0.52 18.68 -5.36
N ASP A 173 -0.15 18.67 -4.09
CA ASP A 173 0.26 19.90 -3.42
C ASP A 173 1.59 20.41 -4.00
N ILE A 174 1.71 21.74 -4.17
CA ILE A 174 2.95 22.37 -4.62
C ILE A 174 3.93 22.36 -3.45
N ILE A 175 5.09 21.72 -3.64
CA ILE A 175 6.11 21.55 -2.59
C ILE A 175 7.38 22.33 -2.83
N ALA A 176 7.68 22.65 -4.11
CA ALA A 176 8.92 23.33 -4.48
C ALA A 176 8.81 23.98 -5.86
N LEU A 177 9.89 24.66 -6.23
CA LEU A 177 10.12 25.21 -7.59
C LEU A 177 11.38 24.58 -8.19
N VAL A 178 11.33 24.31 -9.52
CA VAL A 178 12.47 23.79 -10.31
C VAL A 178 13.63 24.78 -10.30
N GLY A 179 14.86 24.28 -10.09
CA GLY A 179 16.10 25.05 -10.15
C GLY A 179 16.93 24.86 -11.40
#